data_b187a37d2c7a16a1bb732be63bc56220
#
_entry.id   b187a37d2c7a16a1bb732be63bc56220
#
_cell.length_a   1.000
_cell.length_b   1.000
_cell.length_c   1.000
_cell.angle_alpha   90.00
_cell.angle_beta   90.00
_cell.angle_gamma   90.00
#
_symmetry.space_group_name_H-M   'P 1'
#
loop_
_entity.id
_entity.type
_entity.pdbx_description
1 polymer ?
#
loop_
_entity_poly.entity_id
_entity_poly.type
_entity_poly.pdbx_seq_one_letter_code
_entity_poly.pdbx_strand_id
1 'polypeptide(L)'
;MIRVGDEICAQLEEMGFAVIHDTAIHDVHYTGAYERSRAAIQSYQKQYPSLQVLLDIHRDAIQQSDGTKLKPVAEIGGKKAAQVMIISGCQESGNGVSDFPDWRQNLVFALLLQQKMEQTFPGLTRPVFFSPRRYNMHLSHCSLLLEVGSDSNTLEEACYSGRLIGRALGLLLEDYLSEEP
;
A
#
# COMPACT_ATOMS: atom_id res chain seq x y z
N MET A 1 5.17 -10.52 4.12
CA MET A 1 4.96 -9.35 3.21
C MET A 1 6.22 -8.98 2.43
N ILE A 2 7.44 -9.25 2.92
CA ILE A 2 8.70 -8.96 2.20
C ILE A 2 8.66 -9.45 0.74
N ARG A 3 8.27 -10.74 0.50
CA ARG A 3 8.17 -11.29 -0.86
C ARG A 3 7.18 -10.54 -1.76
N VAL A 4 6.12 -9.97 -1.20
CA VAL A 4 5.17 -9.12 -1.95
C VAL A 4 5.83 -7.79 -2.32
N GLY A 5 6.58 -7.21 -1.39
CA GLY A 5 7.40 -6.02 -1.65
C GLY A 5 8.44 -6.25 -2.75
N ASP A 6 9.13 -7.41 -2.75
CA ASP A 6 10.08 -7.79 -3.81
C ASP A 6 9.41 -7.73 -5.21
N GLU A 7 8.18 -8.26 -5.32
CA GLU A 7 7.44 -8.29 -6.58
C GLU A 7 6.99 -6.89 -7.04
N ILE A 8 6.59 -6.02 -6.10
CA ILE A 8 6.27 -4.61 -6.39
C ILE A 8 7.51 -3.89 -6.91
N CYS A 9 8.63 -4.02 -6.19
CA CYS A 9 9.89 -3.38 -6.54
C CYS A 9 10.37 -3.81 -7.93
N ALA A 10 10.38 -5.12 -8.21
CA ALA A 10 10.82 -5.65 -9.50
C ALA A 10 10.03 -5.03 -10.67
N GLN A 11 8.71 -4.84 -10.52
CA GLN A 11 7.90 -4.23 -11.56
C GLN A 11 8.20 -2.74 -11.75
N LEU A 12 8.39 -2.00 -10.66
CA LEU A 12 8.72 -0.58 -10.73
C LEU A 12 10.12 -0.34 -11.32
N GLU A 13 11.10 -1.15 -10.90
CA GLU A 13 12.48 -1.09 -11.42
C GLU A 13 12.53 -1.43 -12.91
N GLU A 14 11.76 -2.44 -13.39
CA GLU A 14 11.61 -2.77 -14.80
C GLU A 14 11.06 -1.59 -15.61
N MET A 15 10.21 -0.76 -15.00
CA MET A 15 9.65 0.46 -15.60
C MET A 15 10.57 1.69 -15.43
N GLY A 16 11.75 1.54 -14.82
CA GLY A 16 12.75 2.59 -14.69
C GLY A 16 12.63 3.48 -13.44
N PHE A 17 11.76 3.12 -12.50
CA PHE A 17 11.65 3.84 -11.24
C PHE A 17 12.73 3.40 -10.24
N ALA A 18 13.29 4.37 -9.50
CA ALA A 18 14.16 4.09 -8.37
C ALA A 18 13.32 3.69 -7.15
N VAL A 19 13.63 2.53 -6.55
CA VAL A 19 12.86 1.98 -5.44
C VAL A 19 13.75 1.68 -4.26
N ILE A 20 13.25 1.90 -3.05
CA ILE A 20 13.87 1.45 -1.80
C ILE A 20 12.93 0.45 -1.17
N HIS A 21 13.38 -0.78 -0.98
CA HIS A 21 12.64 -1.82 -0.27
C HIS A 21 13.24 -2.01 1.12
N ASP A 22 12.58 -1.47 2.14
CA ASP A 22 12.94 -1.75 3.52
C ASP A 22 12.41 -3.13 3.95
N THR A 23 13.32 -4.05 4.19
CA THR A 23 13.01 -5.42 4.64
C THR A 23 13.20 -5.60 6.14
N ALA A 24 13.46 -4.53 6.88
CA ALA A 24 13.61 -4.57 8.33
C ALA A 24 12.28 -4.99 9.00
N ILE A 25 12.41 -5.83 10.04
CA ILE A 25 11.26 -6.29 10.81
C ILE A 25 10.98 -5.27 11.93
N HIS A 26 9.95 -4.44 11.72
CA HIS A 26 9.57 -3.41 12.68
C HIS A 26 8.64 -3.90 13.79
N ASP A 27 7.99 -5.05 13.62
CA ASP A 27 6.95 -5.62 14.48
C ASP A 27 7.44 -6.78 15.38
N VAL A 28 8.75 -6.90 15.62
CA VAL A 28 9.31 -7.85 16.61
C VAL A 28 8.56 -7.75 17.95
N HIS A 29 8.16 -6.55 18.32
CA HIS A 29 7.18 -6.26 19.36
C HIS A 29 6.10 -5.37 18.76
N TYR A 30 4.82 -5.75 18.91
CA TYR A 30 3.69 -4.98 18.37
C TYR A 30 3.71 -3.52 18.88
N THR A 31 3.92 -3.33 20.19
CA THR A 31 4.06 -2.00 20.77
C THR A 31 5.31 -1.32 20.19
N GLY A 32 5.14 -0.12 19.65
CA GLY A 32 6.23 0.68 19.07
C GLY A 32 6.61 0.32 17.63
N ALA A 33 5.85 -0.56 16.93
CA ALA A 33 6.13 -0.94 15.56
C ALA A 33 6.08 0.28 14.62
N TYR A 34 5.06 1.12 14.74
CA TYR A 34 4.92 2.33 13.93
C TYR A 34 5.97 3.41 14.23
N GLU A 35 6.47 3.50 15.47
CA GLU A 35 7.57 4.39 15.82
C GLU A 35 8.88 3.94 15.18
N ARG A 36 9.15 2.63 15.15
CA ARG A 36 10.34 2.06 14.51
C ARG A 36 10.30 2.24 12.99
N SER A 37 9.18 1.93 12.34
CA SER A 37 9.02 2.15 10.90
C SER A 37 9.09 3.64 10.54
N ARG A 38 8.53 4.53 11.37
CA ARG A 38 8.66 5.98 11.20
C ARG A 38 10.11 6.43 11.21
N ALA A 39 10.90 5.96 12.16
CA ALA A 39 12.32 6.31 12.25
C ALA A 39 13.09 5.85 10.99
N ALA A 40 12.79 4.66 10.47
CA ALA A 40 13.37 4.17 9.23
C ALA A 40 12.98 5.05 8.02
N ILE A 41 11.68 5.35 7.85
CA ILE A 41 11.18 6.23 6.78
C ILE A 41 11.88 7.59 6.84
N GLN A 42 11.93 8.22 8.01
CA GLN A 42 12.59 9.53 8.18
C GLN A 42 14.09 9.48 7.87
N SER A 43 14.75 8.36 8.14
CA SER A 43 16.15 8.16 7.75
C SER A 43 16.31 8.11 6.23
N TYR A 44 15.44 7.37 5.54
CA TYR A 44 15.43 7.30 4.07
C TYR A 44 15.10 8.67 3.45
N GLN A 45 14.12 9.40 3.97
CA GLN A 45 13.78 10.74 3.47
C GLN A 45 14.94 11.75 3.61
N LYS A 46 15.76 11.63 4.67
CA LYS A 46 16.98 12.44 4.82
C LYS A 46 18.06 12.07 3.81
N GLN A 47 18.21 10.79 3.53
CA GLN A 47 19.20 10.28 2.58
C GLN A 47 18.79 10.52 1.13
N TYR A 48 17.48 10.43 0.86
CA TYR A 48 16.88 10.57 -0.47
C TYR A 48 15.75 11.60 -0.45
N PRO A 49 16.09 12.90 -0.54
CA PRO A 49 15.08 13.98 -0.47
C PRO A 49 14.03 13.95 -1.58
N SER A 50 14.31 13.25 -2.68
CA SER A 50 13.36 13.04 -3.78
C SER A 50 12.34 11.92 -3.54
N LEU A 51 12.39 11.23 -2.39
CA LEU A 51 11.45 10.17 -2.05
C LEU A 51 10.06 10.76 -1.79
N GLN A 52 9.10 10.43 -2.63
CA GLN A 52 7.73 10.98 -2.59
C GLN A 52 6.69 9.93 -2.23
N VAL A 53 6.76 8.73 -2.82
CA VAL A 53 5.78 7.67 -2.61
C VAL A 53 6.23 6.75 -1.48
N LEU A 54 5.35 6.53 -0.50
CA LEU A 54 5.57 5.62 0.62
C LEU A 54 4.44 4.58 0.65
N LEU A 55 4.80 3.30 0.58
CA LEU A 55 3.84 2.21 0.70
C LEU A 55 4.19 1.32 1.89
N ASP A 56 3.22 1.13 2.78
CA ASP A 56 3.29 0.17 3.87
C ASP A 56 2.52 -1.08 3.46
N ILE A 57 3.22 -2.21 3.29
CA ILE A 57 2.64 -3.43 2.72
C ILE A 57 2.27 -4.41 3.82
N HIS A 58 0.98 -4.58 4.00
CA HIS A 58 0.36 -5.42 5.02
C HIS A 58 -0.46 -6.56 4.43
N ARG A 59 -0.96 -7.41 5.28
CA ARG A 59 -2.04 -8.38 5.01
C ARG A 59 -3.10 -8.24 6.09
N ASP A 60 -4.35 -8.31 5.68
CA ASP A 60 -5.51 -8.21 6.54
C ASP A 60 -5.71 -9.49 7.40
N ALA A 61 -6.53 -9.40 8.41
CA ALA A 61 -7.03 -10.53 9.19
C ALA A 61 -8.56 -10.46 9.22
N ILE A 62 -9.20 -11.17 8.28
CA ILE A 62 -10.65 -11.12 8.11
C ILE A 62 -11.27 -12.38 8.67
N GLN A 63 -12.00 -12.25 9.78
CA GLN A 63 -12.67 -13.36 10.44
C GLN A 63 -14.15 -13.04 10.68
N GLN A 64 -15.01 -14.00 10.39
CA GLN A 64 -16.43 -13.93 10.71
C GLN A 64 -16.68 -14.27 12.19
N SER A 65 -17.89 -13.99 12.66
CA SER A 65 -18.26 -14.24 14.06
C SER A 65 -18.25 -15.72 14.46
N ASP A 66 -18.37 -16.63 13.48
CA ASP A 66 -18.26 -18.07 13.68
C ASP A 66 -16.82 -18.61 13.66
N GLY A 67 -15.83 -17.72 13.52
CA GLY A 67 -14.41 -18.07 13.44
C GLY A 67 -13.92 -18.37 12.02
N THR A 68 -14.80 -18.39 11.02
CA THR A 68 -14.41 -18.62 9.62
C THR A 68 -13.53 -17.48 9.12
N LYS A 69 -12.35 -17.82 8.61
CA LYS A 69 -11.46 -16.84 7.97
C LYS A 69 -11.85 -16.63 6.51
N LEU A 70 -11.89 -15.39 6.09
CA LEU A 70 -12.19 -15.00 4.72
C LEU A 70 -10.92 -14.80 3.92
N LYS A 71 -10.93 -15.34 2.70
CA LYS A 71 -9.86 -15.26 1.73
C LYS A 71 -10.32 -14.43 0.54
N PRO A 72 -10.00 -13.13 0.48
CA PRO A 72 -10.36 -12.29 -0.66
C PRO A 72 -9.49 -12.65 -1.87
N VAL A 73 -10.14 -13.10 -2.96
CA VAL A 73 -9.46 -13.57 -4.18
C VAL A 73 -10.16 -13.00 -5.40
N ALA A 74 -9.38 -12.53 -6.36
CA ALA A 74 -9.78 -12.23 -7.73
C ALA A 74 -9.12 -13.21 -8.72
N GLU A 75 -9.72 -13.42 -9.88
CA GLU A 75 -9.09 -14.13 -10.98
C GLU A 75 -8.67 -13.11 -12.04
N ILE A 76 -7.38 -12.95 -12.24
CA ILE A 76 -6.79 -11.99 -13.15
C ILE A 76 -5.86 -12.74 -14.11
N GLY A 77 -6.10 -12.63 -15.41
CA GLY A 77 -5.28 -13.33 -16.41
C GLY A 77 -5.21 -14.86 -16.20
N GLY A 78 -6.31 -15.48 -15.73
CA GLY A 78 -6.40 -16.92 -15.44
C GLY A 78 -5.63 -17.38 -14.20
N LYS A 79 -5.16 -16.44 -13.36
CA LYS A 79 -4.48 -16.73 -12.08
C LYS A 79 -5.23 -16.12 -10.90
N LYS A 80 -5.14 -16.76 -9.75
CA LYS A 80 -5.70 -16.23 -8.50
C LYS A 80 -4.77 -15.16 -7.93
N ALA A 81 -5.33 -13.98 -7.68
CA ALA A 81 -4.69 -12.85 -7.02
C ALA A 81 -5.38 -12.58 -5.67
N ALA A 82 -4.63 -12.28 -4.64
CA ALA A 82 -5.17 -11.78 -3.39
C ALA A 82 -5.73 -10.36 -3.62
N GLN A 83 -7.01 -10.11 -3.32
CA GLN A 83 -7.58 -8.78 -3.52
C GLN A 83 -6.92 -7.75 -2.59
N VAL A 84 -6.72 -6.55 -3.12
CA VAL A 84 -6.01 -5.46 -2.44
C VAL A 84 -7.01 -4.47 -1.86
N MET A 85 -6.82 -4.07 -0.60
CA MET A 85 -7.52 -2.93 -0.01
C MET A 85 -6.52 -1.81 0.27
N ILE A 86 -6.82 -0.63 -0.24
CA ILE A 86 -6.04 0.57 0.06
C ILE A 86 -6.63 1.20 1.32
N ILE A 87 -5.78 1.46 2.31
CA ILE A 87 -6.15 2.25 3.48
C ILE A 87 -5.65 3.66 3.27
N SER A 88 -6.58 4.63 3.36
CA SER A 88 -6.29 6.05 3.40
C SER A 88 -6.80 6.63 4.71
N GLY A 89 -5.91 7.29 5.44
CA GLY A 89 -6.23 7.89 6.71
C GLY A 89 -6.78 9.29 6.59
N CYS A 90 -7.37 9.79 7.67
CA CYS A 90 -7.76 11.20 7.79
C CYS A 90 -7.53 11.72 9.19
N GLN A 91 -7.49 13.03 9.29
CA GLN A 91 -7.55 13.73 10.56
C GLN A 91 -9.00 13.87 11.01
N GLU A 92 -9.28 13.58 12.27
CA GLU A 92 -10.59 13.79 12.86
C GLU A 92 -10.47 14.43 14.25
N SER A 93 -11.17 15.56 14.44
CA SER A 93 -11.21 16.25 15.72
C SER A 93 -11.91 15.37 16.78
N GLY A 94 -11.25 15.10 17.90
CA GLY A 94 -11.81 14.30 18.98
C GLY A 94 -11.48 12.81 18.97
N ASN A 95 -10.97 12.24 17.88
CA ASN A 95 -10.62 10.82 17.77
C ASN A 95 -9.11 10.51 17.86
N GLY A 96 -8.32 11.45 18.38
CA GLY A 96 -6.89 11.24 18.64
C GLY A 96 -5.98 11.24 17.40
N VAL A 97 -6.52 11.46 16.21
CA VAL A 97 -5.73 11.65 14.97
C VAL A 97 -5.62 13.14 14.68
N SER A 98 -4.65 13.77 15.33
CA SER A 98 -4.20 15.14 15.05
C SER A 98 -2.93 15.10 14.20
N ASP A 99 -2.54 16.25 13.65
CA ASP A 99 -1.28 16.42 12.92
C ASP A 99 -1.19 15.55 11.65
N PHE A 100 -2.24 15.60 10.84
CA PHE A 100 -2.30 15.00 9.52
C PHE A 100 -3.01 15.96 8.54
N PRO A 101 -2.48 17.18 8.32
CA PRO A 101 -3.17 18.21 7.55
C PRO A 101 -3.36 17.81 6.08
N ASP A 102 -2.41 17.07 5.52
CA ASP A 102 -2.36 16.75 4.09
C ASP A 102 -3.03 15.42 3.72
N TRP A 103 -3.89 14.88 4.59
CA TRP A 103 -4.57 13.60 4.35
C TRP A 103 -5.39 13.58 3.04
N ARG A 104 -5.82 14.75 2.55
CA ARG A 104 -6.58 14.84 1.29
C ARG A 104 -5.75 14.47 0.07
N GLN A 105 -4.46 14.82 0.05
CA GLN A 105 -3.54 14.40 -1.02
C GLN A 105 -3.37 12.88 -1.03
N ASN A 106 -3.20 12.27 0.16
CA ASN A 106 -3.14 10.81 0.27
C ASN A 106 -4.44 10.14 -0.20
N LEU A 107 -5.60 10.72 0.10
CA LEU A 107 -6.89 10.19 -0.39
C LEU A 107 -6.99 10.29 -1.91
N VAL A 108 -6.58 11.41 -2.52
CA VAL A 108 -6.55 11.56 -3.98
C VAL A 108 -5.64 10.50 -4.59
N PHE A 109 -4.43 10.31 -4.04
CA PHE A 109 -3.50 9.29 -4.52
C PHE A 109 -4.09 7.87 -4.37
N ALA A 110 -4.76 7.58 -3.24
CA ALA A 110 -5.44 6.29 -3.02
C ALA A 110 -6.50 6.01 -4.09
N LEU A 111 -7.33 7.01 -4.41
CA LEU A 111 -8.39 6.89 -5.40
C LEU A 111 -7.84 6.72 -6.82
N LEU A 112 -6.79 7.45 -7.17
CA LEU A 112 -6.14 7.32 -8.47
C LEU A 112 -5.46 5.96 -8.62
N LEU A 113 -4.79 5.47 -7.58
CA LEU A 113 -4.18 4.15 -7.59
C LEU A 113 -5.23 3.05 -7.69
N GLN A 114 -6.34 3.14 -6.93
CA GLN A 114 -7.45 2.20 -7.07
C GLN A 114 -8.04 2.22 -8.47
N GLN A 115 -8.30 3.41 -9.02
CA GLN A 115 -8.82 3.56 -10.37
C GLN A 115 -7.88 2.92 -11.41
N LYS A 116 -6.56 3.16 -11.31
CA LYS A 116 -5.57 2.56 -12.21
C LYS A 116 -5.54 1.05 -12.07
N MET A 117 -5.58 0.51 -10.85
CA MET A 117 -5.65 -0.94 -10.62
C MET A 117 -6.89 -1.55 -11.26
N GLU A 118 -8.08 -0.96 -11.07
CA GLU A 118 -9.34 -1.49 -11.61
C GLU A 118 -9.41 -1.35 -13.14
N GLN A 119 -8.86 -0.29 -13.72
CA GLN A 119 -8.79 -0.13 -15.18
C GLN A 119 -7.86 -1.17 -15.82
N THR A 120 -6.76 -1.51 -15.14
CA THR A 120 -5.74 -2.43 -15.67
C THR A 120 -6.07 -3.88 -15.34
N PHE A 121 -6.59 -4.12 -14.15
CA PHE A 121 -6.85 -5.45 -13.58
C PHE A 121 -8.23 -5.47 -12.88
N PRO A 122 -9.34 -5.52 -13.62
CA PRO A 122 -10.68 -5.45 -13.06
C PRO A 122 -10.93 -6.51 -11.97
N GLY A 123 -11.45 -6.08 -10.84
CA GLY A 123 -11.75 -6.92 -9.68
C GLY A 123 -10.57 -7.14 -8.73
N LEU A 124 -9.40 -6.54 -9.00
CA LEU A 124 -8.24 -6.67 -8.12
C LEU A 124 -8.46 -6.00 -6.77
N THR A 125 -9.20 -4.87 -6.71
CA THR A 125 -9.30 -4.09 -5.48
C THR A 125 -10.60 -4.38 -4.73
N ARG A 126 -10.52 -4.24 -3.41
CA ARG A 126 -11.64 -3.98 -2.51
C ARG A 126 -11.85 -2.46 -2.42
N PRO A 127 -13.02 -1.97 -1.96
CA PRO A 127 -13.21 -0.53 -1.74
C PRO A 127 -12.13 0.06 -0.84
N VAL A 128 -11.72 1.30 -1.11
CA VAL A 128 -10.79 2.04 -0.24
C VAL A 128 -11.36 2.11 1.17
N PHE A 129 -10.56 1.73 2.15
CA PHE A 129 -10.89 1.89 3.55
C PHE A 129 -10.44 3.28 4.03
N PHE A 130 -11.40 4.19 4.17
CA PHE A 130 -11.15 5.55 4.62
C PHE A 130 -11.58 5.71 6.07
N SER A 131 -10.63 6.03 6.96
CA SER A 131 -10.96 6.13 8.39
C SER A 131 -9.95 7.01 9.14
N PRO A 132 -10.29 7.49 10.36
CA PRO A 132 -9.40 8.33 11.15
C PRO A 132 -8.23 7.50 11.72
N ARG A 133 -7.28 7.21 10.87
CA ARG A 133 -6.05 6.46 11.15
C ARG A 133 -4.86 7.20 10.55
N ARG A 134 -3.70 7.12 11.16
CA ARG A 134 -2.50 7.80 10.67
C ARG A 134 -1.47 6.86 10.03
N TYR A 135 -1.15 5.73 10.67
CA TYR A 135 -0.25 4.68 10.13
C TYR A 135 0.99 5.25 9.38
N ASN A 136 1.63 6.29 9.92
CA ASN A 136 2.74 7.00 9.27
C ASN A 136 2.43 7.68 7.92
N MET A 137 1.19 7.66 7.43
CA MET A 137 0.80 8.28 6.16
C MET A 137 0.97 9.81 6.13
N HIS A 138 1.14 10.47 7.28
CA HIS A 138 1.45 11.90 7.40
C HIS A 138 2.89 12.26 7.00
N LEU A 139 3.73 11.29 6.66
CA LEU A 139 5.13 11.51 6.30
C LEU A 139 5.34 11.88 4.82
N SER A 140 4.34 11.68 3.98
CA SER A 140 4.33 12.09 2.57
C SER A 140 2.91 12.32 2.08
N HIS A 141 2.76 13.13 1.02
CA HIS A 141 1.48 13.35 0.32
C HIS A 141 1.03 12.14 -0.50
N CYS A 142 1.92 11.21 -0.80
CA CYS A 142 1.65 9.96 -1.52
C CYS A 142 1.99 8.75 -0.64
N SER A 143 1.45 8.72 0.58
CA SER A 143 1.70 7.64 1.54
C SER A 143 0.43 6.85 1.83
N LEU A 144 0.47 5.52 1.62
CA LEU A 144 -0.66 4.62 1.75
C LEU A 144 -0.25 3.34 2.49
N LEU A 145 -1.23 2.68 3.11
CA LEU A 145 -1.10 1.31 3.57
C LEU A 145 -1.92 0.41 2.64
N LEU A 146 -1.33 -0.69 2.19
CA LEU A 146 -1.97 -1.67 1.31
C LEU A 146 -2.13 -3.00 2.04
N GLU A 147 -3.38 -3.44 2.21
CA GLU A 147 -3.69 -4.79 2.66
C GLU A 147 -3.77 -5.73 1.45
N VAL A 148 -2.75 -6.56 1.26
CA VAL A 148 -2.66 -7.51 0.14
C VAL A 148 -3.23 -8.85 0.58
N GLY A 149 -4.53 -9.02 0.34
CA GLY A 149 -5.28 -10.17 0.81
C GLY A 149 -5.46 -10.22 2.32
N SER A 150 -5.57 -11.44 2.83
CA SER A 150 -5.66 -11.73 4.26
C SER A 150 -4.65 -12.82 4.67
N ASP A 151 -4.64 -13.14 5.97
CA ASP A 151 -3.85 -14.26 6.51
C ASP A 151 -4.29 -15.65 5.99
N SER A 152 -5.37 -15.69 5.19
CA SER A 152 -5.88 -16.90 4.53
C SER A 152 -5.43 -17.05 3.07
N ASN A 153 -4.85 -15.99 2.47
CA ASN A 153 -4.32 -16.07 1.12
C ASN A 153 -2.99 -16.82 1.08
N THR A 154 -2.75 -17.50 -0.02
CA THR A 154 -1.44 -18.14 -0.25
C THR A 154 -0.38 -17.10 -0.58
N LEU A 155 0.89 -17.44 -0.35
CA LEU A 155 2.01 -16.58 -0.74
C LEU A 155 2.02 -16.33 -2.25
N GLU A 156 1.67 -17.33 -3.06
CA GLU A 156 1.60 -17.21 -4.52
C GLU A 156 0.55 -16.17 -4.95
N GLU A 157 -0.66 -16.23 -4.36
CA GLU A 157 -1.72 -15.24 -4.61
C GLU A 157 -1.28 -13.82 -4.24
N ALA A 158 -0.64 -13.67 -3.08
CA ALA A 158 -0.15 -12.38 -2.60
C ALA A 158 1.01 -11.84 -3.45
N CYS A 159 1.98 -12.67 -3.83
CA CYS A 159 3.07 -12.28 -4.72
C CYS A 159 2.56 -11.91 -6.12
N TYR A 160 1.57 -12.64 -6.63
CA TYR A 160 0.96 -12.26 -7.91
C TYR A 160 0.31 -10.88 -7.82
N SER A 161 -0.40 -10.59 -6.72
CA SER A 161 -0.94 -9.24 -6.49
C SER A 161 0.15 -8.19 -6.38
N GLY A 162 1.29 -8.50 -5.77
CA GLY A 162 2.45 -7.61 -5.73
C GLY A 162 2.89 -7.16 -7.12
N ARG A 163 2.98 -8.09 -8.08
CA ARG A 163 3.28 -7.75 -9.49
C ARG A 163 2.23 -6.83 -10.11
N LEU A 164 0.94 -7.13 -9.89
CA LEU A 164 -0.15 -6.32 -10.42
C LEU A 164 -0.17 -4.91 -9.81
N ILE A 165 0.09 -4.79 -8.50
CA ILE A 165 0.23 -3.51 -7.80
C ILE A 165 1.38 -2.69 -8.38
N GLY A 166 2.57 -3.30 -8.48
CA GLY A 166 3.77 -2.63 -9.01
C GLY A 166 3.53 -2.13 -10.43
N ARG A 167 2.93 -2.95 -11.29
CA ARG A 167 2.59 -2.56 -12.67
C ARG A 167 1.58 -1.41 -12.72
N ALA A 168 0.49 -1.47 -11.94
CA ALA A 168 -0.52 -0.41 -11.93
C ALA A 168 0.04 0.90 -11.36
N LEU A 169 0.84 0.83 -10.30
CA LEU A 169 1.49 2.00 -9.72
C LEU A 169 2.47 2.64 -10.72
N GLY A 170 3.31 1.83 -11.38
CA GLY A 170 4.22 2.33 -12.40
C GLY A 170 3.49 3.06 -13.53
N LEU A 171 2.39 2.49 -14.05
CA LEU A 171 1.55 3.15 -15.06
C LEU A 171 0.93 4.46 -14.55
N LEU A 172 0.51 4.51 -13.29
CA LEU A 172 0.01 5.76 -12.70
C LEU A 172 1.10 6.82 -12.63
N LEU A 173 2.31 6.45 -12.23
CA LEU A 173 3.44 7.38 -12.14
C LEU A 173 3.91 7.84 -13.53
N GLU A 174 3.90 6.99 -14.54
CA GLU A 174 4.18 7.37 -15.93
C GLU A 174 3.19 8.41 -16.44
N ASP A 175 1.88 8.26 -16.14
CA ASP A 175 0.87 9.25 -16.52
C ASP A 175 1.18 10.62 -15.90
N TYR A 176 1.53 10.67 -14.62
CA TYR A 176 1.91 11.91 -13.94
C TYR A 176 3.13 12.58 -14.56
N LEU A 177 4.17 11.80 -14.86
CA LEU A 177 5.40 12.35 -15.47
C LEU A 177 5.17 12.84 -16.91
N SER A 178 4.19 12.30 -17.61
CA SER A 178 3.86 12.72 -18.98
C SER A 178 2.99 13.99 -19.03
N GLU A 179 2.33 14.34 -17.93
CA GLU A 179 1.49 15.55 -17.83
C GLU A 179 2.26 16.80 -17.32
N GLU A 180 3.50 16.62 -16.84
CA GLU A 180 4.35 17.78 -16.52
C GLU A 180 4.87 18.41 -17.83
N PRO A 181 4.64 19.74 -18.05
CA PRO A 181 4.98 20.45 -19.27
C PRO A 181 6.48 20.66 -19.47
#